data_65910943aa08db0118f683fdb62bfe89
#
_entry.id   65910943aa08db0118f683fdb62bfe89
#
_cell.length_a   1.000
_cell.length_b   1.000
_cell.length_c   1.000
_cell.angle_alpha   90.00
_cell.angle_beta   90.00
_cell.angle_gamma   90.00
#
_symmetry.space_group_name_H-M   'P 1'
#
loop_
_entity.id
_entity.type
_entity.pdbx_description
1 polymer ?
#
loop_
_entity_poly.entity_id
_entity_poly.type
_entity_poly.pdbx_seq_one_letter_code
_entity_poly.pdbx_strand_id
1 'polypeptide(L)'
;MSEKILEIKDERLSFFTPAGEVKALNGVSFSMNQGDVLGIVGESGSGKSVTAYSIMGLTAYPGRLVGGTVWFNGHQIDKMTEKEFRKIRGNEVSIIFQDPMTSLNPVYTIGNQIVEVILLHTKKTKQEAWARARELLELVGINEPDRRLKQYPHELSGGMRQRVMIAMALAC
;
A
#
# COMPACT_ATOMS: atom_id res chain seq x y z
N MET A 1 -2.18 13.10 -24.72
CA MET A 1 -1.45 13.50 -23.46
C MET A 1 -1.75 12.39 -22.48
N SER A 2 -0.72 11.79 -21.84
CA SER A 2 -0.92 10.78 -20.80
C SER A 2 -1.65 11.41 -19.59
N GLU A 3 -2.63 10.71 -19.05
CA GLU A 3 -3.42 11.20 -17.93
C GLU A 3 -2.56 11.17 -16.65
N LYS A 4 -2.55 12.28 -15.91
CA LYS A 4 -1.79 12.41 -14.67
C LYS A 4 -2.52 11.63 -13.57
N ILE A 5 -1.87 10.57 -13.03
CA ILE A 5 -2.43 9.73 -11.98
C ILE A 5 -2.09 10.22 -10.58
N LEU A 6 -0.89 10.80 -10.38
CA LEU A 6 -0.43 11.33 -9.08
C LEU A 6 0.17 12.72 -9.28
N GLU A 7 -0.19 13.65 -8.42
CA GLU A 7 0.42 14.97 -8.35
C GLU A 7 0.60 15.41 -6.89
N ILE A 8 1.82 15.69 -6.52
CA ILE A 8 2.19 16.24 -5.20
C ILE A 8 2.74 17.65 -5.42
N LYS A 9 2.22 18.63 -4.66
CA LYS A 9 2.64 20.03 -4.74
C LYS A 9 3.00 20.56 -3.37
N ASP A 10 4.24 20.98 -3.20
CA ASP A 10 4.81 21.61 -1.99
C ASP A 10 4.45 20.86 -0.70
N GLU A 11 4.47 19.52 -0.75
CA GLU A 11 4.08 18.70 0.38
C GLU A 11 5.01 18.91 1.56
N ARG A 12 4.42 19.23 2.72
CA ARG A 12 5.10 19.46 3.99
C ARG A 12 4.46 18.61 5.05
N LEU A 13 5.25 17.77 5.70
CA LEU A 13 4.80 16.86 6.74
C LEU A 13 5.73 16.94 7.95
N SER A 14 5.14 17.11 9.13
CA SER A 14 5.88 17.21 10.38
C SER A 14 5.35 16.24 11.43
N PHE A 15 6.27 15.72 12.27
CA PHE A 15 5.96 14.96 13.46
C PHE A 15 6.08 15.87 14.68
N PHE A 16 5.00 15.95 15.48
CA PHE A 16 4.93 16.79 16.69
C PHE A 16 5.17 15.95 17.93
N THR A 17 6.41 15.89 18.36
CA THR A 17 6.84 15.11 19.54
C THR A 17 6.92 16.02 20.78
N PRO A 18 6.98 15.46 22.00
CA PRO A 18 7.23 16.25 23.21
C PRO A 18 8.54 17.05 23.17
N ALA A 19 9.54 16.59 22.38
CA ALA A 19 10.82 17.28 22.19
C ALA A 19 10.77 18.39 21.14
N GLY A 20 9.65 18.56 20.42
CA GLY A 20 9.44 19.57 19.39
C GLY A 20 8.98 19.04 18.06
N GLU A 21 8.93 19.92 17.06
CA GLU A 21 8.56 19.61 15.68
C GLU A 21 9.75 19.04 14.90
N VAL A 22 9.52 17.89 14.27
CA VAL A 22 10.45 17.26 13.32
C VAL A 22 9.86 17.34 11.92
N LYS A 23 10.43 18.16 11.05
CA LYS A 23 10.01 18.32 9.65
C LYS A 23 10.53 17.15 8.83
N ALA A 24 9.64 16.21 8.47
CA ALA A 24 9.99 15.02 7.71
C ALA A 24 9.95 15.26 6.20
N LEU A 25 8.99 16.07 5.72
CA LEU A 25 8.93 16.55 4.34
C LEU A 25 8.89 18.07 4.35
N ASN A 26 9.69 18.72 3.49
CA ASN A 26 9.81 20.15 3.43
C ASN A 26 9.73 20.69 2.00
N GLY A 27 8.54 20.62 1.41
CA GLY A 27 8.26 21.14 0.08
C GLY A 27 8.54 20.17 -1.06
N VAL A 28 8.10 18.92 -0.90
CA VAL A 28 8.24 17.87 -1.94
C VAL A 28 7.20 18.10 -3.04
N SER A 29 7.66 18.09 -4.30
CA SER A 29 6.79 18.23 -5.48
C SER A 29 7.23 17.30 -6.60
N PHE A 30 6.31 16.50 -7.12
CA PHE A 30 6.47 15.69 -8.33
C PHE A 30 5.12 15.24 -8.87
N SER A 31 5.10 14.67 -10.07
CA SER A 31 3.90 14.05 -10.63
C SER A 31 4.24 12.80 -11.42
N MET A 32 3.25 11.91 -11.57
CA MET A 32 3.32 10.71 -12.39
C MET A 32 2.12 10.63 -13.31
N ASN A 33 2.33 10.18 -14.53
CA ASN A 33 1.25 9.83 -15.45
C ASN A 33 0.96 8.33 -15.37
N GLN A 34 -0.17 7.94 -15.93
CA GLN A 34 -0.51 6.52 -16.05
C GLN A 34 0.56 5.78 -16.87
N GLY A 35 1.04 4.67 -16.33
CA GLY A 35 2.10 3.84 -16.93
C GLY A 35 3.53 4.27 -16.59
N ASP A 36 3.74 5.39 -15.90
CA ASP A 36 5.07 5.82 -15.49
C ASP A 36 5.65 4.91 -14.37
N VAL A 37 6.96 4.83 -14.34
CA VAL A 37 7.74 4.27 -13.22
C VAL A 37 8.63 5.35 -12.65
N LEU A 38 8.40 5.73 -11.40
CA LEU A 38 9.18 6.76 -10.70
C LEU A 38 10.06 6.15 -9.62
N GLY A 39 11.38 6.36 -9.71
CA GLY A 39 12.34 6.01 -8.67
C GLY A 39 12.58 7.19 -7.72
N ILE A 40 12.36 6.98 -6.40
CA ILE A 40 12.72 7.95 -5.36
C ILE A 40 13.95 7.44 -4.63
N VAL A 41 15.07 8.15 -4.78
CA VAL A 41 16.37 7.79 -4.19
C VAL A 41 16.81 8.82 -3.16
N GLY A 42 17.66 8.43 -2.23
CA GLY A 42 18.19 9.29 -1.19
C GLY A 42 18.69 8.50 0.01
N GLU A 43 19.36 9.17 0.95
CA GLU A 43 19.89 8.57 2.17
C GLU A 43 18.80 8.09 3.14
N SER A 44 19.17 7.29 4.14
CA SER A 44 18.24 6.92 5.23
C SER A 44 17.77 8.20 5.95
N GLY A 45 16.48 8.28 6.25
CA GLY A 45 15.89 9.47 6.90
C GLY A 45 15.54 10.62 5.96
N SER A 46 15.81 10.54 4.64
CA SER A 46 15.50 11.63 3.69
C SER A 46 14.01 11.80 3.34
N GLY A 47 13.10 11.09 3.99
CA GLY A 47 11.65 11.24 3.80
C GLY A 47 11.01 10.31 2.77
N LYS A 48 11.74 9.44 2.05
CA LYS A 48 11.21 8.56 0.99
C LYS A 48 9.97 7.75 1.43
N SER A 49 10.10 7.02 2.52
CA SER A 49 8.99 6.21 3.06
C SER A 49 7.86 7.08 3.60
N VAL A 50 8.18 8.24 4.18
CA VAL A 50 7.18 9.19 4.66
C VAL A 50 6.34 9.71 3.50
N THR A 51 6.96 10.04 2.36
CA THR A 51 6.25 10.42 1.13
C THR A 51 5.31 9.31 0.64
N ALA A 52 5.78 8.05 0.61
CA ALA A 52 4.92 6.93 0.21
C ALA A 52 3.74 6.72 1.19
N TYR A 53 3.98 6.87 2.49
CA TYR A 53 2.93 6.75 3.50
C TYR A 53 1.93 7.91 3.47
N SER A 54 2.38 9.12 3.15
CA SER A 54 1.48 10.28 3.02
C SER A 54 0.52 10.11 1.83
N ILE A 55 1.01 9.64 0.68
CA ILE A 55 0.18 9.29 -0.49
C ILE A 55 -0.89 8.26 -0.12
N MET A 56 -0.56 7.31 0.75
CA MET A 56 -1.48 6.28 1.22
C MET A 56 -2.38 6.75 2.38
N GLY A 57 -2.20 7.97 2.90
CA GLY A 57 -2.86 8.43 4.12
C GLY A 57 -2.54 7.56 5.34
N LEU A 58 -1.34 6.97 5.38
CA LEU A 58 -0.85 6.08 6.45
C LEU A 58 0.15 6.79 7.38
N THR A 59 0.16 8.11 7.39
CA THR A 59 1.00 8.87 8.31
C THR A 59 0.59 8.60 9.75
N ALA A 60 1.48 7.91 10.49
CA ALA A 60 1.21 7.57 11.88
C ALA A 60 1.27 8.82 12.79
N TYR A 61 0.39 8.87 13.81
CA TYR A 61 0.51 9.87 14.89
C TYR A 61 1.91 9.78 15.53
N PRO A 62 2.55 10.92 15.85
CA PRO A 62 2.08 12.30 15.82
C PRO A 62 2.39 13.06 14.52
N GLY A 63 2.55 12.37 13.39
CA GLY A 63 2.76 12.96 12.09
C GLY A 63 1.47 13.53 11.48
N ARG A 64 1.59 14.65 10.80
CA ARG A 64 0.49 15.25 10.04
C ARG A 64 1.00 16.10 8.89
N LEU A 65 0.22 16.19 7.84
CA LEU A 65 0.45 17.13 6.76
C LEU A 65 0.25 18.56 7.28
N VAL A 66 1.24 19.42 7.05
CA VAL A 66 1.23 20.83 7.49
C VAL A 66 1.15 21.81 6.33
N GLY A 67 1.30 21.35 5.10
CA GLY A 67 1.17 22.16 3.89
C GLY A 67 1.28 21.34 2.61
N GLY A 68 0.93 21.98 1.51
CA GLY A 68 0.90 21.35 0.18
C GLY A 68 -0.40 20.63 -0.11
N THR A 69 -0.43 19.92 -1.25
CA THR A 69 -1.57 19.13 -1.71
C THR A 69 -1.12 17.83 -2.35
N VAL A 70 -1.90 16.78 -2.18
CA VAL A 70 -1.67 15.47 -2.81
C VAL A 70 -2.93 15.07 -3.57
N TRP A 71 -2.78 14.87 -4.88
CA TRP A 71 -3.85 14.46 -5.78
C TRP A 71 -3.56 13.09 -6.35
N PHE A 72 -4.51 12.20 -6.27
CA PHE A 72 -4.47 10.86 -6.86
C PHE A 72 -5.73 10.60 -7.66
N ASN A 73 -5.58 10.21 -8.93
CA ASN A 73 -6.68 9.88 -9.85
C ASN A 73 -7.82 10.94 -9.84
N GLY A 74 -7.45 12.25 -9.84
CA GLY A 74 -8.39 13.37 -9.78
C GLY A 74 -8.97 13.69 -8.41
N HIS A 75 -8.65 12.92 -7.37
CA HIS A 75 -9.09 13.13 -6.00
C HIS A 75 -8.02 13.80 -5.15
N GLN A 76 -8.38 14.85 -4.40
CA GLN A 76 -7.49 15.48 -3.43
C GLN A 76 -7.46 14.64 -2.15
N ILE A 77 -6.44 13.77 -2.03
CA ILE A 77 -6.38 12.74 -0.99
C ILE A 77 -5.99 13.28 0.39
N ASP A 78 -5.28 14.39 0.47
CA ASP A 78 -4.95 15.07 1.73
C ASP A 78 -6.17 15.59 2.50
N LYS A 79 -7.34 15.66 1.85
CA LYS A 79 -8.62 16.06 2.46
C LYS A 79 -9.59 14.90 2.66
N MET A 80 -9.23 13.69 2.24
CA MET A 80 -10.11 12.53 2.38
C MET A 80 -10.27 12.11 3.83
N THR A 81 -11.50 11.72 4.16
CA THR A 81 -11.79 10.99 5.40
C THR A 81 -11.28 9.56 5.32
N GLU A 82 -11.07 8.90 6.46
CA GLU A 82 -10.68 7.50 6.51
C GLU A 82 -11.67 6.58 5.76
N LYS A 83 -12.96 6.91 5.79
CA LYS A 83 -13.99 6.16 5.06
C LYS A 83 -13.84 6.25 3.54
N GLU A 84 -13.40 7.39 3.03
CA GLU A 84 -13.12 7.59 1.60
C GLU A 84 -11.83 6.89 1.21
N PHE A 85 -10.77 7.01 2.02
CA PHE A 85 -9.51 6.32 1.79
C PHE A 85 -9.66 4.79 1.71
N ARG A 86 -10.51 4.18 2.54
CA ARG A 86 -10.78 2.73 2.50
C ARG A 86 -11.32 2.24 1.16
N LYS A 87 -11.95 3.10 0.37
CA LYS A 87 -12.46 2.71 -0.94
C LYS A 87 -11.36 2.60 -2.00
N ILE A 88 -10.30 3.39 -1.86
CA ILE A 88 -9.20 3.44 -2.82
C ILE A 88 -8.01 2.58 -2.41
N ARG A 89 -7.72 2.47 -1.10
CA ARG A 89 -6.65 1.57 -0.61
C ARG A 89 -6.99 0.12 -0.91
N GLY A 90 -6.03 -0.60 -1.52
CA GLY A 90 -6.18 -1.99 -1.93
C GLY A 90 -6.98 -2.19 -3.22
N ASN A 91 -7.61 -1.15 -3.74
CA ASN A 91 -8.36 -1.17 -4.99
C ASN A 91 -7.65 -0.37 -6.10
N GLU A 92 -7.43 0.93 -5.87
CA GLU A 92 -6.82 1.83 -6.85
C GLU A 92 -5.34 2.10 -6.54
N VAL A 93 -4.96 2.04 -5.28
CA VAL A 93 -3.59 2.23 -4.82
C VAL A 93 -3.23 1.19 -3.77
N SER A 94 -2.05 0.59 -3.90
CA SER A 94 -1.53 -0.41 -2.96
C SER A 94 -0.11 -0.07 -2.56
N ILE A 95 0.32 -0.57 -1.41
CA ILE A 95 1.68 -0.46 -0.93
C ILE A 95 2.26 -1.84 -0.61
N ILE A 96 3.51 -2.07 -1.00
CA ILE A 96 4.28 -3.23 -0.62
C ILE A 96 5.33 -2.76 0.39
N PHE A 97 5.19 -3.20 1.65
CA PHE A 97 6.11 -2.81 2.71
C PHE A 97 7.47 -3.50 2.56
N GLN A 98 8.51 -2.84 3.05
CA GLN A 98 9.88 -3.37 3.01
C GLN A 98 10.04 -4.62 3.90
N ASP A 99 9.32 -4.69 5.02
CA ASP A 99 9.35 -5.82 5.94
C ASP A 99 8.10 -6.71 5.78
N PRO A 100 8.24 -7.90 5.19
CA PRO A 100 7.14 -8.85 5.05
C PRO A 100 6.75 -9.54 6.36
N MET A 101 7.58 -9.44 7.41
CA MET A 101 7.33 -10.14 8.67
C MET A 101 6.21 -9.49 9.48
N THR A 102 6.08 -8.17 9.38
CA THR A 102 5.09 -7.38 10.13
C THR A 102 3.82 -7.07 9.34
N SER A 103 3.83 -7.35 8.03
CA SER A 103 2.73 -6.95 7.12
C SER A 103 1.62 -7.99 7.01
N LEU A 104 1.92 -9.27 7.25
CA LEU A 104 0.93 -10.35 7.26
C LEU A 104 0.44 -10.61 8.68
N ASN A 105 -0.87 -10.75 8.85
CA ASN A 105 -1.46 -11.10 10.14
C ASN A 105 -1.16 -12.57 10.48
N PRO A 106 -0.42 -12.86 11.58
CA PRO A 106 0.05 -14.22 11.89
C PRO A 106 -1.07 -15.20 12.28
N VAL A 107 -2.24 -14.71 12.67
CA VAL A 107 -3.36 -15.56 13.13
C VAL A 107 -4.37 -15.93 12.03
N TYR A 108 -4.17 -15.41 10.81
CA TYR A 108 -4.99 -15.77 9.65
C TYR A 108 -4.16 -16.51 8.60
N THR A 109 -4.80 -17.46 7.91
CA THR A 109 -4.16 -18.14 6.77
C THR A 109 -3.93 -17.18 5.61
N ILE A 110 -2.99 -17.52 4.75
CA ILE A 110 -2.67 -16.74 3.55
C ILE A 110 -3.92 -16.54 2.67
N GLY A 111 -4.67 -17.62 2.46
CA GLY A 111 -5.91 -17.56 1.66
C GLY A 111 -6.94 -16.60 2.23
N ASN A 112 -7.15 -16.62 3.55
CA ASN A 112 -8.10 -15.72 4.18
C ASN A 112 -7.71 -14.25 3.98
N GLN A 113 -6.43 -13.92 4.09
CA GLN A 113 -5.97 -12.53 3.95
C GLN A 113 -6.11 -12.04 2.50
N ILE A 114 -5.78 -12.86 1.49
CA ILE A 114 -5.96 -12.48 0.08
C ILE A 114 -7.46 -12.38 -0.27
N VAL A 115 -8.26 -13.37 0.14
CA VAL A 115 -9.70 -13.41 -0.13
C VAL A 115 -10.43 -12.23 0.51
N GLU A 116 -10.04 -11.82 1.71
CA GLU A 116 -10.62 -10.64 2.38
C GLU A 116 -10.48 -9.39 1.53
N VAL A 117 -9.29 -9.12 0.99
CA VAL A 117 -9.05 -7.95 0.11
C VAL A 117 -9.94 -8.03 -1.14
N ILE A 118 -10.03 -9.19 -1.78
CA ILE A 118 -10.85 -9.38 -2.98
C ILE A 118 -12.34 -9.14 -2.68
N LEU A 119 -12.86 -9.70 -1.59
CA LEU A 119 -14.27 -9.56 -1.23
C LEU A 119 -14.63 -8.14 -0.78
N LEU A 120 -13.67 -7.42 -0.19
CA LEU A 120 -13.87 -6.04 0.25
C LEU A 120 -14.05 -5.07 -0.92
N HIS A 121 -13.31 -5.29 -2.01
CA HIS A 121 -13.22 -4.35 -3.13
C HIS A 121 -13.91 -4.81 -4.41
N THR A 122 -14.39 -6.06 -4.47
CA THR A 122 -15.04 -6.61 -5.66
C THR A 122 -16.42 -7.17 -5.33
N LYS A 123 -17.21 -7.41 -6.38
CA LYS A 123 -18.52 -8.09 -6.25
C LYS A 123 -18.42 -9.62 -6.41
N LYS A 124 -17.22 -10.19 -6.29
CA LYS A 124 -17.00 -11.62 -6.44
C LYS A 124 -17.64 -12.41 -5.31
N THR A 125 -18.13 -13.60 -5.64
CA THR A 125 -18.53 -14.60 -4.64
C THR A 125 -17.31 -15.13 -3.89
N LYS A 126 -17.53 -15.74 -2.73
CA LYS A 126 -16.45 -16.36 -1.97
C LYS A 126 -15.67 -17.41 -2.78
N GLN A 127 -16.39 -18.19 -3.59
CA GLN A 127 -15.75 -19.21 -4.45
C GLN A 127 -14.85 -18.58 -5.52
N GLU A 128 -15.32 -17.53 -6.19
CA GLU A 128 -14.52 -16.78 -7.17
C GLU A 128 -13.32 -16.07 -6.53
N ALA A 129 -13.47 -15.55 -5.30
CA ALA A 129 -12.38 -14.93 -4.58
C ALA A 129 -11.27 -15.95 -4.21
N TRP A 130 -11.63 -17.18 -3.81
CA TRP A 130 -10.66 -18.26 -3.57
C TRP A 130 -9.96 -18.70 -4.86
N ALA A 131 -10.69 -18.83 -5.97
CA ALA A 131 -10.10 -19.12 -7.27
C ALA A 131 -9.10 -18.04 -7.69
N ARG A 132 -9.49 -16.75 -7.52
CA ARG A 132 -8.61 -15.62 -7.80
C ARG A 132 -7.37 -15.59 -6.90
N ALA A 133 -7.52 -15.89 -5.61
CA ALA A 133 -6.39 -15.97 -4.67
C ALA A 133 -5.38 -17.05 -5.11
N ARG A 134 -5.86 -18.19 -5.61
CA ARG A 134 -5.02 -19.26 -6.18
C ARG A 134 -4.24 -18.75 -7.39
N GLU A 135 -4.91 -18.12 -8.36
CA GLU A 135 -4.29 -17.53 -9.55
C GLU A 135 -3.20 -16.50 -9.19
N LEU A 136 -3.47 -15.66 -8.18
CA LEU A 136 -2.52 -14.65 -7.72
C LEU A 136 -1.25 -15.29 -7.13
N LEU A 137 -1.37 -16.38 -6.36
CA LEU A 137 -0.19 -17.10 -5.86
C LEU A 137 0.62 -17.73 -7.00
N GLU A 138 -0.04 -18.27 -8.02
CA GLU A 138 0.63 -18.78 -9.23
C GLU A 138 1.35 -17.64 -9.99
N LEU A 139 0.68 -16.50 -10.16
CA LEU A 139 1.24 -15.32 -10.85
C LEU A 139 2.54 -14.81 -10.19
N VAL A 140 2.60 -14.82 -8.85
CA VAL A 140 3.81 -14.41 -8.12
C VAL A 140 4.83 -15.55 -7.95
N GLY A 141 4.62 -16.70 -8.61
CA GLY A 141 5.54 -17.82 -8.63
C GLY A 141 5.59 -18.62 -7.33
N ILE A 142 4.46 -18.74 -6.62
CA ILE A 142 4.32 -19.63 -5.46
C ILE A 142 3.79 -20.99 -5.93
N ASN A 143 4.60 -22.02 -5.78
CA ASN A 143 4.24 -23.41 -6.11
C ASN A 143 3.24 -23.97 -5.08
N GLU A 144 2.43 -24.95 -5.49
CA GLU A 144 1.41 -25.63 -4.66
C GLU A 144 0.41 -24.63 -4.04
N PRO A 145 -0.22 -23.73 -4.82
CA PRO A 145 -1.01 -22.62 -4.29
C PRO A 145 -2.14 -23.10 -3.36
N ASP A 146 -2.82 -24.20 -3.67
CA ASP A 146 -3.91 -24.75 -2.85
C ASP A 146 -3.45 -25.17 -1.44
N ARG A 147 -2.22 -25.64 -1.32
CA ARG A 147 -1.59 -25.95 -0.03
C ARG A 147 -1.21 -24.66 0.68
N ARG A 148 -0.58 -23.71 -0.04
CA ARG A 148 -0.09 -22.45 0.55
C ARG A 148 -1.21 -21.55 1.04
N LEU A 149 -2.34 -21.52 0.36
CA LEU A 149 -3.52 -20.77 0.81
C LEU A 149 -4.02 -21.19 2.20
N LYS A 150 -3.81 -22.46 2.59
CA LYS A 150 -4.21 -22.99 3.90
C LYS A 150 -3.18 -22.77 5.01
N GLN A 151 -1.96 -22.35 4.66
CA GLN A 151 -0.87 -22.11 5.59
C GLN A 151 -0.97 -20.73 6.25
N TYR A 152 -0.31 -20.62 7.40
CA TYR A 152 -0.13 -19.37 8.12
C TYR A 152 1.19 -18.71 7.70
N PRO A 153 1.35 -17.39 7.91
CA PRO A 153 2.57 -16.67 7.55
C PRO A 153 3.85 -17.29 8.13
N HIS A 154 3.83 -17.79 9.35
CA HIS A 154 5.01 -18.39 10.01
C HIS A 154 5.47 -19.71 9.35
N GLU A 155 4.62 -20.37 8.56
CA GLU A 155 4.97 -21.58 7.83
C GLU A 155 5.64 -21.31 6.47
N LEU A 156 5.75 -20.02 6.07
CA LEU A 156 6.33 -19.58 4.81
C LEU A 156 7.72 -18.97 5.03
N SER A 157 8.61 -19.16 4.05
CA SER A 157 9.89 -18.44 4.02
C SER A 157 9.68 -16.93 3.85
N GLY A 158 10.70 -16.11 4.19
CA GLY A 158 10.65 -14.66 4.02
C GLY A 158 10.32 -14.24 2.59
N GLY A 159 10.97 -14.87 1.60
CA GLY A 159 10.70 -14.61 0.19
C GLY A 159 9.29 -15.00 -0.25
N MET A 160 8.71 -16.08 0.31
CA MET A 160 7.32 -16.44 0.04
C MET A 160 6.34 -15.44 0.65
N ARG A 161 6.60 -14.96 1.88
CA ARG A 161 5.77 -13.90 2.51
C ARG A 161 5.78 -12.61 1.68
N GLN A 162 6.95 -12.22 1.16
CA GLN A 162 7.04 -11.07 0.27
C GLN A 162 6.21 -11.25 -1.01
N ARG A 163 6.26 -12.42 -1.64
CA ARG A 163 5.42 -12.75 -2.80
C ARG A 163 3.93 -12.74 -2.47
N VAL A 164 3.53 -13.21 -1.29
CA VAL A 164 2.14 -13.11 -0.81
C VAL A 164 1.70 -11.66 -0.70
N MET A 165 2.53 -10.77 -0.14
CA MET A 165 2.23 -9.33 -0.09
C MET A 165 2.05 -8.73 -1.48
N ILE A 166 2.90 -9.12 -2.44
CA ILE A 166 2.75 -8.69 -3.83
C ILE A 166 1.42 -9.22 -4.41
N ALA A 167 1.07 -10.48 -4.14
CA ALA A 167 -0.21 -11.05 -4.56
C ALA A 167 -1.41 -10.28 -3.96
N MET A 168 -1.34 -9.89 -2.69
CA MET A 168 -2.38 -9.06 -2.05
C MET A 168 -2.47 -7.66 -2.70
N ALA A 169 -1.34 -7.04 -3.04
CA ALA A 169 -1.32 -5.75 -3.71
C ALA A 169 -1.91 -5.80 -5.14
N LEU A 170 -1.85 -6.96 -5.79
CA LEU A 170 -2.39 -7.22 -7.13
C LEU A 170 -3.82 -7.79 -7.10
N ALA A 171 -4.45 -7.91 -5.94
CA ALA A 171 -5.73 -8.61 -5.78
C ALA A 171 -6.92 -7.92 -6.48
N CYS A 172 -6.87 -6.63 -6.62
CA CYS A 172 -7.88 -5.77 -7.27
C CYS A 172 -7.29 -4.93 -8.42
#